data_55290630aea56e2904a949935a238d9b
#
_entry.id   55290630aea56e2904a949935a238d9b
#
_cell.length_a   1.000
_cell.length_b   1.000
_cell.length_c   1.000
_cell.angle_alpha   90.00
_cell.angle_beta   90.00
_cell.angle_gamma   90.00
#
_symmetry.space_group_name_H-M   'P 1'
#
loop_
_entity.id
_entity.type
_entity.pdbx_description
1 polymer ?
#
loop_
_entity_poly.entity_id
_entity_poly.type
_entity_poly.pdbx_seq_one_letter_code
_entity_poly.pdbx_strand_id
1 'polypeptide(L)'
;MKHDNRHKNFKKYYNQGLQRTRLLDVLTLIIQNTMKNTEMAVALAAATCTNVQQIMVADTVFDQLPTIQLSRHFSLREFVISATAIRFGIDNTPPDEAVARLRVLCEKVLEPLRLRFGMLRITSGYRSPIVNEKVGGVATSQHTMGEAADIYVPNDEVGMKMYNYIRCNLDFDQLIYEYRSKTGARWMHVSYRADGNNRHEAWINASNASRRDRQRQ
;
A
#
# COMPACT_ATOMS: atom_id res chain seq x y z
N MET A 1 -11.71 -10.85 29.35
CA MET A 1 -11.08 -9.53 29.22
C MET A 1 -9.75 -9.62 28.45
N LYS A 2 -9.75 -9.87 27.11
CA LYS A 2 -8.53 -9.91 26.25
C LYS A 2 -8.74 -9.30 24.86
N HIS A 3 -9.74 -8.44 24.66
CA HIS A 3 -10.08 -7.90 23.33
C HIS A 3 -9.61 -6.46 23.04
N ASP A 4 -9.08 -5.73 24.06
CA ASP A 4 -8.83 -4.28 23.93
C ASP A 4 -7.40 -3.90 23.46
N ASN A 5 -6.47 -4.83 23.43
CA ASN A 5 -5.06 -4.51 23.12
C ASN A 5 -4.72 -4.48 21.61
N ARG A 6 -5.58 -5.02 20.74
CA ARG A 6 -5.32 -5.06 19.30
C ARG A 6 -5.61 -3.73 18.59
N HIS A 7 -6.63 -3.00 19.04
CA HIS A 7 -6.96 -1.67 18.48
C HIS A 7 -5.96 -0.58 18.88
N LYS A 8 -5.38 -0.67 20.10
CA LYS A 8 -4.36 0.29 20.56
C LYS A 8 -3.05 0.17 19.79
N ASN A 9 -2.65 -1.05 19.42
CA ASN A 9 -1.44 -1.25 18.61
C ASN A 9 -1.59 -0.78 17.17
N PHE A 10 -2.77 -0.93 16.55
CA PHE A 10 -3.02 -0.46 15.20
C PHE A 10 -2.89 1.09 15.09
N LYS A 11 -3.47 1.82 16.05
CA LYS A 11 -3.32 3.28 16.15
C LYS A 11 -1.86 3.71 16.37
N LYS A 12 -1.09 2.96 17.15
CA LYS A 12 0.32 3.25 17.44
C LYS A 12 1.20 3.11 16.19
N TYR A 13 0.99 2.08 15.37
CA TYR A 13 1.75 1.87 14.14
C TYR A 13 1.29 2.79 12.99
N TYR A 14 0.03 3.16 12.93
CA TYR A 14 -0.49 4.13 11.97
C TYR A 14 0.06 5.54 12.25
N ASN A 15 0.17 5.92 13.52
CA ASN A 15 0.73 7.22 13.94
C ASN A 15 2.26 7.29 13.83
N GLN A 16 2.99 6.17 13.84
CA GLN A 16 4.44 6.14 13.64
C GLN A 16 4.84 6.26 12.16
N GLY A 17 3.97 5.93 11.23
CA GLY A 17 4.20 6.07 9.77
C GLY A 17 3.99 7.50 9.25
N LEU A 18 3.18 8.29 9.92
CA LEU A 18 2.99 9.72 9.68
C LEU A 18 3.70 10.49 10.80
N GLN A 19 4.87 11.01 10.53
CA GLN A 19 5.60 11.93 11.43
C GLN A 19 4.83 13.27 11.55
N ARG A 20 3.58 13.23 12.06
CA ARG A 20 2.76 14.42 12.30
C ARG A 20 3.42 15.42 13.23
N THR A 21 4.11 14.95 14.27
CA THR A 21 4.82 15.81 15.22
C THR A 21 5.95 16.57 14.58
N ARG A 22 6.80 15.93 13.77
CA ARG A 22 7.91 16.63 13.11
C ARG A 22 7.47 17.64 12.06
N LEU A 23 6.36 17.42 11.37
CA LEU A 23 5.85 18.39 10.38
C LEU A 23 5.25 19.63 11.07
N LEU A 24 4.51 19.44 12.16
CA LEU A 24 3.98 20.53 12.99
C LEU A 24 5.11 21.30 13.69
N ASP A 25 6.11 20.63 14.21
CA ASP A 25 7.26 21.27 14.85
C ASP A 25 8.11 22.07 13.84
N VAL A 26 8.34 21.51 12.64
CA VAL A 26 9.04 22.21 11.55
C VAL A 26 8.21 23.39 11.04
N LEU A 27 6.90 23.25 10.89
CA LEU A 27 6.01 24.34 10.49
C LEU A 27 5.94 25.43 11.55
N THR A 28 5.91 25.07 12.82
CA THR A 28 5.94 26.03 13.94
C THR A 28 7.26 26.79 13.98
N LEU A 29 8.38 26.11 13.76
CA LEU A 29 9.71 26.73 13.71
C LEU A 29 9.86 27.64 12.48
N ILE A 30 9.32 27.26 11.32
CA ILE A 30 9.30 28.08 10.10
C ILE A 30 8.43 29.31 10.31
N ILE A 31 7.26 29.16 10.92
CA ILE A 31 6.34 30.29 11.25
C ILE A 31 7.01 31.25 12.22
N GLN A 32 7.68 30.78 13.27
CA GLN A 32 8.37 31.62 14.23
C GLN A 32 9.57 32.39 13.64
N ASN A 33 10.30 31.80 12.70
CA ASN A 33 11.43 32.45 12.02
C ASN A 33 11.04 33.44 10.90
N THR A 34 9.81 33.30 10.33
CA THR A 34 9.32 34.14 9.22
C THR A 34 8.50 35.34 9.67
N MET A 35 8.22 35.50 10.96
CA MET A 35 7.42 36.63 11.50
C MET A 35 8.09 38.03 11.35
N LYS A 36 9.19 38.13 10.65
CA LYS A 36 9.82 39.43 10.32
C LYS A 36 9.38 40.06 8.99
N ASN A 37 8.58 39.36 8.17
CA ASN A 37 8.04 39.92 6.90
C ASN A 37 6.54 39.56 6.81
N THR A 38 5.68 40.49 7.17
CA THR A 38 4.23 40.29 7.36
C THR A 38 3.47 39.82 6.13
N GLU A 39 3.81 40.23 4.92
CA GLU A 39 3.07 39.82 3.71
C GLU A 39 3.37 38.38 3.28
N MET A 40 4.61 37.94 3.41
CA MET A 40 5.00 36.57 3.06
C MET A 40 4.52 35.57 4.12
N ALA A 41 4.40 35.97 5.39
CA ALA A 41 3.87 35.17 6.46
C ALA A 41 2.35 34.94 6.31
N VAL A 42 1.59 35.92 5.84
CA VAL A 42 0.16 35.80 5.59
C VAL A 42 -0.11 34.86 4.39
N ALA A 43 0.67 34.98 3.30
CA ALA A 43 0.53 34.09 2.15
C ALA A 43 0.92 32.64 2.49
N LEU A 44 1.97 32.43 3.29
CA LEU A 44 2.40 31.11 3.74
C LEU A 44 1.41 30.49 4.74
N ALA A 45 0.83 31.30 5.65
CA ALA A 45 -0.21 30.86 6.57
C ALA A 45 -1.51 30.49 5.84
N ALA A 46 -1.90 31.23 4.80
CA ALA A 46 -3.05 30.89 3.97
C ALA A 46 -2.80 29.58 3.20
N ALA A 47 -1.63 29.37 2.62
CA ALA A 47 -1.26 28.14 1.90
C ALA A 47 -1.17 26.93 2.85
N THR A 48 -0.67 27.11 4.08
CA THR A 48 -0.62 26.03 5.08
C THR A 48 -1.99 25.74 5.66
N CYS A 49 -2.86 26.73 5.87
CA CYS A 49 -4.25 26.54 6.32
C CYS A 49 -5.06 25.77 5.26
N THR A 50 -4.90 26.11 3.98
CA THR A 50 -5.54 25.39 2.87
C THR A 50 -5.06 23.94 2.79
N ASN A 51 -3.78 23.70 3.02
CA ASN A 51 -3.19 22.34 2.98
C ASN A 51 -3.63 21.49 4.19
N VAL A 52 -3.71 22.08 5.39
CA VAL A 52 -4.21 21.40 6.59
C VAL A 52 -5.72 21.13 6.47
N GLN A 53 -6.48 22.07 5.88
CA GLN A 53 -7.92 21.89 5.63
C GLN A 53 -8.17 20.81 4.57
N GLN A 54 -7.36 20.73 3.50
CA GLN A 54 -7.44 19.66 2.53
C GLN A 54 -7.07 18.29 3.13
N ILE A 55 -6.09 18.22 4.03
CA ILE A 55 -5.73 17.00 4.75
C ILE A 55 -6.84 16.58 5.71
N MET A 56 -7.46 17.51 6.43
CA MET A 56 -8.58 17.21 7.34
C MET A 56 -9.84 16.81 6.59
N VAL A 57 -10.14 17.43 5.44
CA VAL A 57 -11.27 17.04 4.58
C VAL A 57 -11.01 15.67 3.96
N ALA A 58 -9.78 15.37 3.55
CA ALA A 58 -9.43 14.03 3.07
C ALA A 58 -9.63 12.96 4.16
N ASP A 59 -9.17 13.20 5.39
CA ASP A 59 -9.36 12.28 6.52
C ASP A 59 -10.86 12.07 6.85
N THR A 60 -11.70 13.12 6.77
CA THR A 60 -13.15 13.01 7.05
C THR A 60 -13.93 12.37 5.91
N VAL A 61 -13.56 12.62 4.65
CA VAL A 61 -14.19 11.99 3.48
C VAL A 61 -13.80 10.50 3.42
N PHE A 62 -12.55 10.14 3.75
CA PHE A 62 -12.13 8.74 3.82
C PHE A 62 -12.78 7.96 4.96
N ASP A 63 -13.14 8.61 6.07
CA ASP A 63 -13.82 7.96 7.20
C ASP A 63 -15.32 7.74 6.95
N GLN A 64 -15.91 8.48 5.99
CA GLN A 64 -17.31 8.38 5.60
C GLN A 64 -17.57 7.46 4.39
N LEU A 65 -16.53 6.97 3.71
CA LEU A 65 -16.71 5.97 2.67
C LEU A 65 -17.26 4.69 3.29
N PRO A 66 -18.39 4.14 2.79
CA PRO A 66 -18.87 2.86 3.26
C PRO A 66 -17.74 1.86 3.16
N THR A 67 -17.49 1.13 4.25
CA THR A 67 -16.45 0.09 4.28
C THR A 67 -16.88 -1.05 3.39
N ILE A 68 -16.58 -0.94 2.09
CA ILE A 68 -16.86 -2.00 1.14
C ILE A 68 -15.98 -3.19 1.52
N GLN A 69 -16.62 -4.27 1.97
CA GLN A 69 -15.94 -5.51 2.30
C GLN A 69 -15.64 -6.27 1.00
N LEU A 70 -14.38 -6.58 0.75
CA LEU A 70 -13.96 -7.40 -0.40
C LEU A 70 -14.09 -8.89 -0.10
N SER A 71 -13.67 -9.31 1.11
CA SER A 71 -13.77 -10.67 1.62
C SER A 71 -13.88 -10.67 3.15
N ARG A 72 -13.84 -11.84 3.78
CA ARG A 72 -14.01 -11.96 5.24
C ARG A 72 -13.10 -11.06 6.07
N HIS A 73 -11.84 -10.87 5.64
CA HIS A 73 -10.83 -10.14 6.41
C HIS A 73 -10.25 -8.92 5.70
N PHE A 74 -10.68 -8.63 4.47
CA PHE A 74 -10.14 -7.54 3.66
C PHE A 74 -11.23 -6.56 3.25
N SER A 75 -10.95 -5.28 3.47
CA SER A 75 -11.78 -4.15 3.04
C SER A 75 -11.17 -3.44 1.83
N LEU A 76 -12.00 -2.82 0.98
CA LEU A 76 -11.53 -2.03 -0.17
C LEU A 76 -10.57 -0.92 0.24
N ARG A 77 -10.78 -0.33 1.41
CA ARG A 77 -9.93 0.75 1.96
C ARG A 77 -8.45 0.35 2.00
N GLU A 78 -8.13 -0.90 2.35
CA GLU A 78 -6.74 -1.39 2.42
C GLU A 78 -6.03 -1.39 1.07
N PHE A 79 -6.79 -1.46 -0.03
CA PHE A 79 -6.26 -1.55 -1.38
C PHE A 79 -6.20 -0.23 -2.14
N VAL A 80 -6.96 0.79 -1.70
CA VAL A 80 -7.03 2.08 -2.40
C VAL A 80 -6.20 3.18 -1.74
N ILE A 81 -5.81 3.01 -0.47
CA ILE A 81 -4.96 3.98 0.22
C ILE A 81 -3.58 4.00 -0.43
N SER A 82 -3.19 5.14 -0.98
CA SER A 82 -1.90 5.36 -1.61
C SER A 82 -1.27 6.65 -1.10
N ALA A 83 -0.07 6.54 -0.50
CA ALA A 83 0.70 7.70 -0.07
C ALA A 83 1.03 8.64 -1.25
N THR A 84 1.22 8.08 -2.46
CA THR A 84 1.44 8.85 -3.69
C THR A 84 0.19 9.61 -4.08
N ALA A 85 -0.98 8.97 -4.07
CA ALA A 85 -2.24 9.63 -4.38
C ALA A 85 -2.52 10.79 -3.41
N ILE A 86 -2.34 10.56 -2.11
CA ILE A 86 -2.52 11.59 -1.07
C ILE A 86 -1.53 12.75 -1.28
N ARG A 87 -0.25 12.44 -1.50
CA ARG A 87 0.79 13.46 -1.67
C ARG A 87 0.55 14.38 -2.86
N PHE A 88 0.01 13.85 -3.95
CA PHE A 88 -0.19 14.60 -5.20
C PHE A 88 -1.66 14.99 -5.45
N GLY A 89 -2.57 14.72 -4.50
CA GLY A 89 -4.00 15.02 -4.67
C GLY A 89 -4.65 14.28 -5.85
N ILE A 90 -4.19 13.04 -6.13
CA ILE A 90 -4.66 12.23 -7.24
C ILE A 90 -5.81 11.34 -6.76
N ASP A 91 -6.88 11.28 -7.53
CA ASP A 91 -7.97 10.32 -7.30
C ASP A 91 -7.46 8.90 -7.57
N ASN A 92 -7.64 8.02 -6.59
CA ASN A 92 -7.31 6.61 -6.67
C ASN A 92 -8.55 5.71 -6.44
N THR A 93 -9.73 6.21 -6.78
CA THR A 93 -10.97 5.44 -6.71
C THR A 93 -10.99 4.38 -7.81
N PRO A 94 -11.14 3.09 -7.47
CA PRO A 94 -11.20 2.04 -8.47
C PRO A 94 -12.57 2.00 -9.15
N PRO A 95 -12.63 1.67 -10.45
CA PRO A 95 -13.89 1.32 -11.10
C PRO A 95 -14.44 -0.02 -10.56
N ASP A 96 -15.73 -0.26 -10.75
CA ASP A 96 -16.42 -1.44 -10.23
C ASP A 96 -15.79 -2.76 -10.69
N GLU A 97 -15.28 -2.80 -11.92
CA GLU A 97 -14.59 -3.97 -12.46
C GLU A 97 -13.29 -4.27 -11.72
N ALA A 98 -12.55 -3.24 -11.31
CA ALA A 98 -11.34 -3.42 -10.50
C ALA A 98 -11.70 -3.88 -9.09
N VAL A 99 -12.80 -3.38 -8.51
CA VAL A 99 -13.32 -3.86 -7.22
C VAL A 99 -13.71 -5.33 -7.30
N ALA A 100 -14.38 -5.75 -8.37
CA ALA A 100 -14.76 -7.14 -8.58
C ALA A 100 -13.51 -8.06 -8.67
N ARG A 101 -12.46 -7.63 -9.40
CA ARG A 101 -11.20 -8.39 -9.50
C ARG A 101 -10.44 -8.44 -8.18
N LEU A 102 -10.42 -7.34 -7.41
CA LEU A 102 -9.86 -7.33 -6.06
C LEU A 102 -10.56 -8.34 -5.13
N ARG A 103 -11.87 -8.52 -5.25
CA ARG A 103 -12.60 -9.56 -4.49
C ARG A 103 -12.06 -10.95 -4.81
N VAL A 104 -11.89 -11.26 -6.10
CA VAL A 104 -11.36 -12.56 -6.54
C VAL A 104 -9.94 -12.77 -6.01
N LEU A 105 -9.07 -11.77 -6.12
CA LEU A 105 -7.72 -11.82 -5.56
C LEU A 105 -7.75 -12.07 -4.04
N CYS A 106 -8.61 -11.37 -3.31
CA CYS A 106 -8.77 -11.57 -1.87
C CYS A 106 -9.18 -13.01 -1.55
N GLU A 107 -10.20 -13.53 -2.21
CA GLU A 107 -10.74 -14.87 -1.94
C GLU A 107 -9.77 -15.98 -2.34
N LYS A 108 -9.14 -15.87 -3.51
CA LYS A 108 -8.30 -16.93 -4.07
C LYS A 108 -6.89 -16.97 -3.49
N VAL A 109 -6.32 -15.82 -3.11
CA VAL A 109 -4.92 -15.70 -2.70
C VAL A 109 -4.78 -15.18 -1.27
N LEU A 110 -5.39 -14.03 -0.96
CA LEU A 110 -5.08 -13.33 0.28
C LEU A 110 -5.75 -13.96 1.51
N GLU A 111 -6.97 -14.49 1.40
CA GLU A 111 -7.63 -15.20 2.50
C GLU A 111 -6.89 -16.49 2.90
N PRO A 112 -6.48 -17.38 1.98
CA PRO A 112 -5.61 -18.51 2.33
C PRO A 112 -4.31 -18.10 3.01
N LEU A 113 -3.66 -17.03 2.51
CA LEU A 113 -2.46 -16.49 3.14
C LEU A 113 -2.73 -15.96 4.54
N ARG A 114 -3.81 -15.22 4.72
CA ARG A 114 -4.24 -14.70 6.00
C ARG A 114 -4.50 -15.79 7.03
N LEU A 115 -5.15 -16.87 6.61
CA LEU A 115 -5.39 -18.03 7.46
C LEU A 115 -4.09 -18.73 7.89
N ARG A 116 -3.10 -18.75 7.00
CA ARG A 116 -1.81 -19.44 7.22
C ARG A 116 -0.81 -18.60 8.02
N PHE A 117 -0.72 -17.28 7.74
CA PHE A 117 0.33 -16.40 8.26
C PHE A 117 -0.17 -15.34 9.26
N GLY A 118 -1.48 -15.31 9.52
CA GLY A 118 -2.08 -14.29 10.37
C GLY A 118 -2.34 -12.97 9.61
N MET A 119 -2.32 -11.84 10.30
CA MET A 119 -2.65 -10.55 9.72
C MET A 119 -1.66 -10.13 8.63
N LEU A 120 -2.16 -9.93 7.41
CA LEU A 120 -1.41 -9.39 6.30
C LEU A 120 -1.57 -7.87 6.26
N ARG A 121 -0.49 -7.18 5.96
CA ARG A 121 -0.49 -5.74 5.74
C ARG A 121 -0.32 -5.47 4.24
N ILE A 122 -1.37 -4.97 3.61
CA ILE A 122 -1.31 -4.54 2.22
C ILE A 122 -0.59 -3.19 2.17
N THR A 123 0.46 -3.08 1.36
CA THR A 123 1.24 -1.87 1.17
C THR A 123 0.88 -1.14 -0.13
N SER A 124 0.33 -1.88 -1.09
CA SER A 124 -0.22 -1.35 -2.34
C SER A 124 -1.22 -2.35 -2.90
N GLY A 125 -2.39 -1.89 -3.27
CA GLY A 125 -3.42 -2.64 -3.99
C GLY A 125 -3.70 -1.97 -5.34
N TYR A 126 -4.91 -1.46 -5.54
CA TYR A 126 -5.27 -0.73 -6.74
C TYR A 126 -4.44 0.56 -6.91
N ARG A 127 -4.07 0.84 -8.15
CA ARG A 127 -3.44 2.09 -8.56
C ARG A 127 -4.16 2.64 -9.78
N SER A 128 -4.71 3.86 -9.68
CA SER A 128 -5.18 4.54 -10.90
C SER A 128 -4.01 4.70 -11.89
N PRO A 129 -4.26 4.83 -13.21
CA PRO A 129 -3.20 4.98 -14.20
C PRO A 129 -2.21 6.09 -13.85
N ILE A 130 -2.71 7.23 -13.33
CA ILE A 130 -1.88 8.38 -12.93
C ILE A 130 -1.01 8.03 -11.72
N VAL A 131 -1.57 7.35 -10.72
CA VAL A 131 -0.78 6.88 -9.55
C VAL A 131 0.28 5.89 -10.00
N ASN A 132 -0.07 4.96 -10.89
CA ASN A 132 0.87 3.97 -11.41
C ASN A 132 2.05 4.62 -12.15
N GLU A 133 1.79 5.62 -12.99
CA GLU A 133 2.83 6.41 -13.66
C GLU A 133 3.74 7.11 -12.64
N LYS A 134 3.16 7.77 -11.62
CA LYS A 134 3.92 8.50 -10.59
C LYS A 134 4.85 7.61 -9.77
N VAL A 135 4.52 6.34 -9.58
CA VAL A 135 5.40 5.38 -8.90
C VAL A 135 6.37 4.66 -9.83
N GLY A 136 6.35 4.96 -11.14
CA GLY A 136 7.21 4.34 -12.15
C GLY A 136 6.77 2.92 -12.53
N GLY A 137 5.49 2.60 -12.37
CA GLY A 137 4.93 1.32 -12.76
C GLY A 137 4.76 1.21 -14.29
N VAL A 138 4.82 -0.03 -14.80
CA VAL A 138 4.58 -0.29 -16.23
C VAL A 138 3.11 -0.05 -16.58
N ALA A 139 2.83 0.36 -17.83
CA ALA A 139 1.47 0.67 -18.27
C ALA A 139 0.50 -0.53 -18.17
N THR A 140 1.03 -1.74 -18.30
CA THR A 140 0.28 -3.01 -18.20
C THR A 140 0.25 -3.59 -16.78
N SER A 141 0.49 -2.77 -15.77
CA SER A 141 0.53 -3.20 -14.37
C SER A 141 -0.81 -3.77 -13.91
N GLN A 142 -0.82 -4.97 -13.34
CA GLN A 142 -2.02 -5.59 -12.78
C GLN A 142 -2.60 -4.83 -11.58
N HIS A 143 -1.83 -3.97 -10.94
CA HIS A 143 -2.37 -3.02 -9.96
C HIS A 143 -3.41 -2.07 -10.54
N THR A 144 -3.25 -1.65 -11.81
CA THR A 144 -4.23 -0.76 -12.47
C THR A 144 -5.54 -1.47 -12.81
N MET A 145 -5.52 -2.79 -12.85
CA MET A 145 -6.70 -3.62 -13.14
C MET A 145 -7.38 -4.15 -11.87
N GLY A 146 -6.79 -3.93 -10.67
CA GLY A 146 -7.29 -4.51 -9.43
C GLY A 146 -6.95 -6.00 -9.28
N GLU A 147 -5.94 -6.48 -9.97
CA GLU A 147 -5.53 -7.90 -10.00
C GLU A 147 -4.26 -8.19 -9.19
N ALA A 148 -3.69 -7.20 -8.51
CA ALA A 148 -2.44 -7.34 -7.78
C ALA A 148 -2.48 -6.70 -6.40
N ALA A 149 -1.67 -7.25 -5.48
CA ALA A 149 -1.40 -6.69 -4.17
C ALA A 149 0.08 -6.85 -3.79
N ASP A 150 0.62 -5.81 -3.18
CA ASP A 150 1.93 -5.83 -2.53
C ASP A 150 1.71 -6.01 -1.02
N ILE A 151 2.27 -7.08 -0.46
CA ILE A 151 2.13 -7.47 0.95
C ILE A 151 3.43 -7.18 1.67
N TYR A 152 3.39 -6.48 2.80
CA TYR A 152 4.55 -6.26 3.65
C TYR A 152 5.16 -7.56 4.14
N VAL A 153 6.49 -7.66 4.09
CA VAL A 153 7.27 -8.79 4.60
C VAL A 153 8.25 -8.29 5.67
N PRO A 154 8.19 -8.80 6.92
CA PRO A 154 9.00 -8.30 8.01
C PRO A 154 10.49 -8.69 7.92
N ASN A 155 10.79 -9.88 7.39
CA ASN A 155 12.14 -10.41 7.22
C ASN A 155 12.18 -11.50 6.15
N ASP A 156 13.39 -11.95 5.78
CA ASP A 156 13.57 -12.94 4.73
C ASP A 156 13.01 -14.32 5.07
N GLU A 157 13.05 -14.72 6.34
CA GLU A 157 12.52 -16.02 6.77
C GLU A 157 11.02 -16.11 6.52
N VAL A 158 10.27 -15.08 6.94
CA VAL A 158 8.82 -15.01 6.70
C VAL A 158 8.53 -14.87 5.22
N GLY A 159 9.33 -14.04 4.49
CA GLY A 159 9.19 -13.84 3.06
C GLY A 159 9.34 -15.14 2.29
N MET A 160 10.36 -15.92 2.55
CA MET A 160 10.59 -17.20 1.89
C MET A 160 9.52 -18.24 2.23
N LYS A 161 9.05 -18.28 3.48
CA LYS A 161 7.92 -19.16 3.87
C LYS A 161 6.65 -18.78 3.12
N MET A 162 6.35 -17.49 3.00
CA MET A 162 5.19 -16.97 2.28
C MET A 162 5.30 -17.25 0.77
N TYR A 163 6.45 -16.96 0.16
CA TYR A 163 6.74 -17.22 -1.24
C TYR A 163 6.55 -18.70 -1.60
N ASN A 164 7.18 -19.61 -0.82
CA ASN A 164 7.07 -21.04 -1.06
C ASN A 164 5.63 -21.54 -0.85
N TYR A 165 4.91 -21.01 0.13
CA TYR A 165 3.52 -21.40 0.36
C TYR A 165 2.63 -21.02 -0.82
N ILE A 166 2.73 -19.78 -1.32
CA ILE A 166 1.96 -19.33 -2.50
C ILE A 166 2.32 -20.22 -3.69
N ARG A 167 3.60 -20.35 -3.99
CA ARG A 167 4.09 -21.10 -5.17
C ARG A 167 3.63 -22.55 -5.19
N CYS A 168 3.55 -23.21 -4.04
CA CYS A 168 3.25 -24.64 -3.95
C CYS A 168 1.78 -24.96 -3.71
N ASN A 169 0.98 -24.02 -3.20
CA ASN A 169 -0.36 -24.33 -2.68
C ASN A 169 -1.48 -23.44 -3.25
N LEU A 170 -1.13 -22.33 -3.91
CA LEU A 170 -2.14 -21.39 -4.42
C LEU A 170 -2.02 -21.25 -5.94
N ASP A 171 -3.13 -20.88 -6.55
CA ASP A 171 -3.14 -20.40 -7.93
C ASP A 171 -2.83 -18.89 -7.95
N PHE A 172 -1.97 -18.45 -8.88
CA PHE A 172 -1.55 -17.05 -9.02
C PHE A 172 -1.06 -16.77 -10.44
N ASP A 173 -1.13 -15.53 -10.88
CA ASP A 173 -0.57 -15.12 -12.17
C ASP A 173 0.92 -14.78 -12.07
N GLN A 174 1.27 -13.81 -11.21
CA GLN A 174 2.65 -13.47 -10.89
C GLN A 174 2.90 -13.49 -9.38
N LEU A 175 4.08 -13.96 -9.01
CA LEU A 175 4.56 -13.97 -7.62
C LEU A 175 5.99 -13.46 -7.58
N ILE A 176 6.22 -12.31 -6.95
CA ILE A 176 7.55 -11.72 -6.87
C ILE A 176 7.89 -11.43 -5.41
N TYR A 177 8.96 -12.01 -4.92
CA TYR A 177 9.52 -11.59 -3.65
C TYR A 177 10.52 -10.46 -3.90
N GLU A 178 10.16 -9.25 -3.44
CA GLU A 178 10.89 -8.02 -3.69
C GLU A 178 11.70 -7.60 -2.45
N TYR A 179 12.95 -7.23 -2.70
CA TYR A 179 13.84 -6.67 -1.69
C TYR A 179 14.53 -5.41 -2.20
N ARG A 180 14.46 -4.31 -1.45
CA ARG A 180 15.15 -3.06 -1.75
C ARG A 180 16.30 -2.85 -0.78
N SER A 181 17.53 -3.13 -1.20
CA SER A 181 18.75 -3.06 -0.37
C SER A 181 18.97 -1.68 0.28
N LYS A 182 18.68 -0.58 -0.41
CA LYS A 182 18.87 0.78 0.10
C LYS A 182 18.03 1.11 1.34
N THR A 183 16.86 0.51 1.49
CA THR A 183 15.92 0.81 2.58
C THR A 183 15.67 -0.37 3.49
N GLY A 184 16.13 -1.56 3.13
CA GLY A 184 15.79 -2.81 3.79
C GLY A 184 14.33 -3.23 3.60
N ALA A 185 13.56 -2.53 2.77
CA ALA A 185 12.16 -2.83 2.54
C ALA A 185 11.99 -4.15 1.79
N ARG A 186 11.02 -4.94 2.23
CA ARG A 186 10.63 -6.21 1.63
C ARG A 186 9.14 -6.26 1.43
N TRP A 187 8.71 -6.79 0.29
CA TRP A 187 7.30 -7.04 0.05
C TRP A 187 7.12 -8.24 -0.88
N MET A 188 5.95 -8.84 -0.80
CA MET A 188 5.52 -9.89 -1.70
C MET A 188 4.52 -9.31 -2.67
N HIS A 189 4.89 -9.20 -3.94
CA HIS A 189 3.94 -8.94 -5.01
C HIS A 189 3.26 -10.23 -5.39
N VAL A 190 1.94 -10.24 -5.40
CA VAL A 190 1.15 -11.36 -5.91
C VAL A 190 -0.01 -10.83 -6.74
N SER A 191 -0.26 -11.49 -7.86
CA SER A 191 -1.39 -11.19 -8.72
C SER A 191 -2.20 -12.43 -9.07
N TYR A 192 -3.46 -12.21 -9.41
CA TYR A 192 -4.40 -13.24 -9.81
C TYR A 192 -5.31 -12.70 -10.91
N ARG A 193 -5.37 -13.39 -12.04
CA ARG A 193 -6.27 -13.04 -13.14
C ARG A 193 -7.66 -13.61 -12.88
N ALA A 194 -8.65 -12.74 -12.85
CA ALA A 194 -10.03 -13.14 -12.56
C ALA A 194 -10.63 -14.09 -13.62
N ASP A 195 -10.07 -14.11 -14.83
CA ASP A 195 -10.45 -15.05 -15.90
C ASP A 195 -9.87 -16.46 -15.69
N GLY A 196 -9.01 -16.66 -14.68
CA GLY A 196 -8.40 -17.93 -14.35
C GLY A 196 -7.22 -18.33 -15.23
N ASN A 197 -6.83 -17.51 -16.22
CA ASN A 197 -5.68 -17.79 -17.11
C ASN A 197 -4.36 -17.36 -16.45
N ASN A 198 -4.07 -17.90 -15.28
CA ASN A 198 -2.90 -17.57 -14.49
C ASN A 198 -1.65 -18.22 -15.05
N ARG A 199 -0.55 -17.44 -15.17
CA ARG A 199 0.71 -17.87 -15.80
C ARG A 199 1.64 -18.62 -14.86
N HIS A 200 1.43 -18.54 -13.54
CA HIS A 200 2.31 -19.11 -12.51
C HIS A 200 3.77 -18.63 -12.59
N GLU A 201 3.97 -17.37 -13.03
CA GLU A 201 5.28 -16.76 -13.08
C GLU A 201 5.76 -16.38 -11.68
N ALA A 202 6.88 -17.00 -11.23
CA ALA A 202 7.40 -16.75 -9.89
C ALA A 202 8.91 -16.51 -9.89
N TRP A 203 9.37 -15.43 -9.25
CA TRP A 203 10.79 -15.14 -9.08
C TRP A 203 11.08 -14.29 -7.84
N ILE A 204 12.37 -14.25 -7.46
CA ILE A 204 12.86 -13.42 -6.36
C ILE A 204 13.67 -12.28 -6.96
N ASN A 205 13.25 -11.05 -6.71
CA ASN A 205 13.92 -9.85 -7.15
C ASN A 205 14.70 -9.23 -5.99
N ALA A 206 15.85 -9.82 -5.67
CA ALA A 206 16.80 -9.20 -4.75
C ALA A 206 17.68 -8.24 -5.55
N SER A 207 17.78 -6.98 -5.15
CA SER A 207 18.57 -5.95 -5.83
C SER A 207 20.08 -6.25 -5.90
N ASN A 208 20.51 -7.36 -5.30
CA ASN A 208 21.88 -7.90 -5.35
C ASN A 208 21.95 -9.36 -5.83
N ALA A 209 20.83 -10.00 -6.21
CA ALA A 209 20.91 -11.30 -6.84
C ALA A 209 21.54 -11.13 -8.22
N SER A 210 22.72 -11.72 -8.41
CA SER A 210 23.42 -11.69 -9.69
C SER A 210 22.49 -12.23 -10.78
N ARG A 211 22.59 -11.71 -12.00
CA ARG A 211 21.82 -12.17 -13.19
C ARG A 211 21.89 -13.69 -13.42
N ARG A 212 22.77 -14.40 -12.73
CA ARG A 212 22.99 -15.86 -12.83
C ARG A 212 21.89 -16.70 -12.18
N ASP A 213 21.16 -16.16 -11.18
CA ASP A 213 20.11 -16.93 -10.49
C ASP A 213 18.75 -16.89 -11.19
N ARG A 214 18.57 -15.98 -12.17
CA ARG A 214 17.34 -15.87 -12.97
C ARG A 214 17.21 -16.90 -14.09
N GLN A 215 18.26 -17.68 -14.38
CA GLN A 215 18.28 -18.67 -15.47
C GLN A 215 18.21 -20.12 -14.97
N ARG A 216 18.03 -20.36 -13.68
CA ARG A 216 18.02 -21.71 -13.09
C ARG A 216 16.72 -22.11 -12.41
N GLN A 217 15.61 -21.41 -12.74
CA GLN A 217 14.29 -21.82 -12.23
C GLN A 217 13.34 -22.06 -13.40
#